data_cc1d8eb94f2657a0765ccaea29cc0232
#
_entry.id   cc1d8eb94f2657a0765ccaea29cc0232
#
_cell.length_a   1.000
_cell.length_b   1.000
_cell.length_c   1.000
_cell.angle_alpha   90.00
_cell.angle_beta   90.00
_cell.angle_gamma   90.00
#
_symmetry.space_group_name_H-M   'P 1'
#
loop_
_entity.id
_entity.type
_entity.pdbx_description
1 polymer ?
#
loop_
_entity_poly.entity_id
_entity_poly.type
_entity_poly.pdbx_seq_one_letter_code
_entity_poly.pdbx_strand_id
1 'polypeptide(L)'
;MDEHGKGVLRMKNRLEFTGKHGEFRITHLKQQHELNFPVANEEGIKSSVTQNFGGDCKLDQNHFLLEPVSIENLHNNRSTRNIWCTVDGDRSYSLTGASAQCEYERFIGKEEAAELNAGFMWQEVTRAIGDAELEANVRIFAPLGFTAEVMQVKVTNKSSHARKIAITPAIPIYGRSADNLRDHRHVTSLLHRVETMENGICCKPVLSFDERGHQRNDMIYYVLGSDENGADPECFFPTVESFIGESGSFIAPDAIAGKTKGCKAGEKFDGKEAVGAFTFKEVTLKPGEEREYIIVSGMTEDKNEITRAAEAFCTKGQADDAFARAKKYWNELVNISFETGNPREDSYLKWICFQPILRRIFGCSFLPYHDYGRGGRGWRDLWQDCLSLLILDPKEVRSMILNSFEGVRFDGTNATIIGNRPGEFVADRNNITRVWMDHAFWPFVTTKLYLNQTGDLEVLKEEIPYFKDPQVCRGNEKDKQWNADYGMSQKTTDGAIYEGPVLEHLLLQNLCAFYEAGEHGAIRLRGADWNDALDMADKRGESVAFTCAYIGNLRDLADTLEVYKNRCHENDIVMAKEMEILISQNAADYDSVQKRNAVLSEYAKCCVHNISGEQIHV
;
A
#
# COMPACT_ATOMS: atom_id res chain seq x y z
N MET A 1 -29.66 -25.22 35.85
CA MET A 1 -28.79 -24.81 36.94
C MET A 1 -27.54 -25.66 36.83
N ASP A 2 -26.53 -25.17 36.12
CA ASP A 2 -25.28 -25.91 36.00
C ASP A 2 -24.35 -25.44 37.10
N GLU A 3 -23.86 -26.41 37.87
CA GLU A 3 -23.06 -26.23 39.08
C GLU A 3 -21.60 -25.79 38.86
N HIS A 4 -21.31 -25.08 37.82
CA HIS A 4 -20.01 -24.42 37.66
C HIS A 4 -20.23 -22.96 37.30
N GLY A 5 -20.47 -22.15 38.34
CA GLY A 5 -20.63 -20.70 38.28
C GLY A 5 -19.41 -19.95 37.78
N LYS A 6 -18.94 -20.25 36.57
CA LYS A 6 -18.13 -19.37 35.77
C LYS A 6 -19.10 -18.56 34.89
N GLY A 7 -19.45 -17.37 35.38
CA GLY A 7 -20.14 -16.39 34.60
C GLY A 7 -19.41 -16.22 33.27
N VAL A 8 -20.04 -16.65 32.19
CA VAL A 8 -19.70 -16.17 30.85
C VAL A 8 -19.90 -14.65 30.94
N LEU A 9 -18.83 -13.91 31.17
CA LEU A 9 -18.80 -12.48 30.93
C LEU A 9 -19.25 -12.30 29.47
N ARG A 10 -20.53 -11.99 29.27
CA ARG A 10 -20.99 -11.44 28.01
C ARG A 10 -20.13 -10.22 27.77
N MET A 11 -19.12 -10.37 26.89
CA MET A 11 -18.35 -9.23 26.42
C MET A 11 -19.35 -8.25 25.84
N LYS A 12 -19.58 -7.13 26.55
CA LYS A 12 -20.37 -6.02 26.00
C LYS A 12 -19.75 -5.70 24.64
N ASN A 13 -20.57 -5.60 23.59
CA ASN A 13 -20.13 -5.20 22.28
C ASN A 13 -19.39 -3.87 22.40
N ARG A 14 -18.06 -3.91 22.20
CA ARG A 14 -17.19 -2.75 22.34
C ARG A 14 -17.11 -1.93 21.06
N LEU A 15 -17.48 -2.55 19.92
CA LEU A 15 -17.58 -1.91 18.62
C LEU A 15 -19.06 -1.61 18.33
N GLU A 16 -19.34 -0.36 18.06
CA GLU A 16 -20.65 0.15 17.71
C GLU A 16 -20.57 0.96 16.42
N PHE A 17 -21.35 0.61 15.40
CA PHE A 17 -21.48 1.43 14.20
C PHE A 17 -22.32 2.66 14.50
N THR A 18 -21.81 3.85 14.15
CA THR A 18 -22.39 5.14 14.54
C THR A 18 -23.01 5.92 13.39
N GLY A 19 -22.75 5.50 12.14
CA GLY A 19 -23.20 6.19 10.94
C GLY A 19 -23.73 5.25 9.85
N LYS A 20 -24.19 5.82 8.75
CA LYS A 20 -24.68 5.10 7.56
C LYS A 20 -23.57 4.71 6.57
N HIS A 21 -22.37 5.25 6.76
CA HIS A 21 -21.22 5.06 5.87
C HIS A 21 -20.16 4.12 6.45
N GLY A 22 -20.53 3.32 7.46
CA GLY A 22 -19.61 2.37 8.08
C GLY A 22 -18.75 2.98 9.20
N GLU A 23 -19.01 4.23 9.62
CA GLU A 23 -18.33 4.79 10.79
C GLU A 23 -18.63 3.96 12.02
N PHE A 24 -17.63 3.79 12.86
CA PHE A 24 -17.79 3.04 14.11
C PHE A 24 -17.01 3.68 15.26
N ARG A 25 -17.43 3.30 16.46
CA ARG A 25 -16.84 3.69 17.72
C ARG A 25 -16.36 2.46 18.48
N ILE A 26 -15.20 2.55 19.11
CA ILE A 26 -14.68 1.55 20.04
C ILE A 26 -14.38 2.23 21.37
N THR A 27 -14.91 1.67 22.45
CA THR A 27 -14.60 2.06 23.81
C THR A 27 -13.67 1.03 24.47
N HIS A 28 -13.03 1.38 25.59
CA HIS A 28 -12.11 0.49 26.32
C HIS A 28 -10.91 0.03 25.49
N LEU A 29 -10.22 0.97 24.84
CA LEU A 29 -9.11 0.71 23.92
C LEU A 29 -8.00 -0.15 24.51
N LYS A 30 -7.71 -0.02 25.81
CA LYS A 30 -6.70 -0.80 26.50
C LYS A 30 -6.93 -2.31 26.47
N GLN A 31 -8.17 -2.75 26.40
CA GLN A 31 -8.53 -4.17 26.38
C GLN A 31 -8.57 -4.72 24.95
N GLN A 32 -8.33 -3.89 23.96
CA GLN A 32 -8.20 -4.32 22.58
C GLN A 32 -6.74 -4.70 22.31
N HIS A 33 -6.55 -5.73 21.50
CA HIS A 33 -5.28 -5.92 20.83
C HIS A 33 -4.98 -4.74 19.93
N GLU A 34 -3.78 -4.65 19.45
CA GLU A 34 -3.39 -3.60 18.54
C GLU A 34 -4.33 -3.53 17.33
N LEU A 35 -4.87 -2.34 17.10
CA LEU A 35 -5.75 -2.04 15.98
C LEU A 35 -4.94 -1.30 14.93
N ASN A 36 -4.98 -1.75 13.69
CA ASN A 36 -4.30 -1.12 12.57
C ASN A 36 -5.34 -0.55 11.60
N PHE A 37 -5.34 0.78 11.43
CA PHE A 37 -6.23 1.48 10.52
C PHE A 37 -5.47 1.92 9.28
N PRO A 38 -6.03 1.72 8.09
CA PRO A 38 -5.50 2.31 6.88
C PRO A 38 -5.78 3.81 6.85
N VAL A 39 -4.73 4.57 6.58
CA VAL A 39 -4.80 6.00 6.27
C VAL A 39 -4.02 6.21 4.99
N ALA A 40 -4.72 6.56 3.90
CA ALA A 40 -4.12 6.67 2.58
C ALA A 40 -4.91 7.62 1.69
N ASN A 41 -4.32 7.97 0.56
CA ASN A 41 -5.00 8.70 -0.52
C ASN A 41 -4.57 8.19 -1.90
N GLU A 42 -5.12 8.77 -2.96
CA GLU A 42 -4.82 8.40 -4.34
C GLU A 42 -3.45 8.92 -4.82
N GLU A 43 -2.89 9.90 -4.14
CA GLU A 43 -1.57 10.48 -4.43
C GLU A 43 -0.43 9.58 -3.99
N GLY A 44 -0.72 8.50 -3.26
CA GLY A 44 0.20 7.42 -2.96
C GLY A 44 0.69 7.35 -1.53
N ILE A 45 0.34 8.29 -0.63
CA ILE A 45 0.65 8.15 0.79
C ILE A 45 -0.13 6.95 1.37
N LYS A 46 0.57 6.11 2.13
CA LYS A 46 0.01 4.88 2.72
C LYS A 46 0.53 4.71 4.13
N SER A 47 -0.39 4.58 5.06
CA SER A 47 -0.08 4.38 6.47
C SER A 47 -0.96 3.31 7.08
N SER A 48 -0.37 2.52 7.96
CA SER A 48 -1.08 1.66 8.87
C SER A 48 -0.94 2.25 10.27
N VAL A 49 -2.02 2.76 10.84
CA VAL A 49 -1.99 3.57 12.06
C VAL A 49 -2.68 2.83 13.20
N THR A 50 -1.99 2.68 14.34
CA THR A 50 -2.55 2.08 15.55
C THR A 50 -3.39 3.08 16.34
N GLN A 51 -4.15 2.60 17.34
CA GLN A 51 -4.91 3.46 18.26
C GLN A 51 -4.04 4.43 19.08
N ASN A 52 -2.74 4.18 19.15
CA ASN A 52 -1.75 5.05 19.79
C ASN A 52 -0.91 5.83 18.78
N PHE A 53 -1.37 5.93 17.53
CA PHE A 53 -0.74 6.64 16.42
C PHE A 53 0.67 6.11 16.05
N GLY A 54 0.96 4.86 16.44
CA GLY A 54 2.10 4.10 15.91
C GLY A 54 1.81 3.56 14.52
N GLY A 55 2.83 2.95 13.93
CA GLY A 55 2.76 2.33 12.62
C GLY A 55 3.51 3.10 11.53
N ASP A 56 3.66 2.47 10.37
CA ASP A 56 4.47 3.04 9.29
C ASP A 56 3.74 4.16 8.51
N CYS A 57 4.51 4.85 7.68
CA CYS A 57 4.03 5.79 6.68
C CYS A 57 5.00 5.76 5.50
N LYS A 58 4.48 5.55 4.28
CA LYS A 58 5.30 5.36 3.08
C LYS A 58 4.58 5.82 1.81
N LEU A 59 5.35 6.02 0.75
CA LEU A 59 4.85 6.03 -0.64
C LEU A 59 5.01 4.64 -1.27
N ASP A 60 6.19 4.08 -1.15
CA ASP A 60 6.58 2.76 -1.67
C ASP A 60 7.65 2.13 -0.75
N GLN A 61 8.26 1.02 -1.16
CA GLN A 61 9.27 0.31 -0.37
C GLN A 61 10.61 1.06 -0.23
N ASN A 62 10.84 2.07 -1.05
CA ASN A 62 12.06 2.86 -1.02
C ASN A 62 11.91 4.16 -0.23
N HIS A 63 10.67 4.60 0.03
CA HIS A 63 10.38 5.89 0.61
C HIS A 63 9.43 5.78 1.81
N PHE A 64 10.02 5.65 3.00
CA PHE A 64 9.30 5.63 4.28
C PHE A 64 9.54 6.93 5.05
N LEU A 65 8.46 7.62 5.42
CA LEU A 65 8.51 8.73 6.37
C LEU A 65 8.77 8.22 7.78
N LEU A 66 7.98 7.24 8.21
CA LEU A 66 8.14 6.54 9.47
C LEU A 66 8.74 5.16 9.24
N GLU A 67 9.47 4.66 10.22
CA GLU A 67 10.13 3.36 10.14
C GLU A 67 9.16 2.24 9.81
N PRO A 68 9.50 1.36 8.85
CA PRO A 68 8.72 0.17 8.56
C PRO A 68 8.49 -0.66 9.81
N VAL A 69 7.24 -1.00 10.09
CA VAL A 69 6.91 -1.84 11.25
C VAL A 69 7.11 -3.31 10.89
N SER A 70 7.90 -4.01 11.71
CA SER A 70 8.15 -5.44 11.63
C SER A 70 7.93 -6.09 12.99
N ILE A 71 7.97 -7.41 13.06
CA ILE A 71 7.87 -8.14 14.34
C ILE A 71 8.98 -7.70 15.32
N GLU A 72 10.17 -7.41 14.80
CA GLU A 72 11.32 -7.01 15.62
C GLU A 72 11.17 -5.61 16.22
N ASN A 73 10.43 -4.73 15.57
CA ASN A 73 10.26 -3.34 16.01
C ASN A 73 8.83 -2.97 16.40
N LEU A 74 7.94 -3.94 16.47
CA LEU A 74 6.52 -3.77 16.76
C LEU A 74 6.24 -2.92 17.99
N HIS A 75 7.06 -3.09 19.03
CA HIS A 75 6.90 -2.44 20.32
C HIS A 75 7.84 -1.25 20.53
N ASN A 76 8.62 -0.86 19.52
CA ASN A 76 9.41 0.34 19.64
C ASN A 76 8.57 1.57 19.22
N ASN A 77 8.87 2.72 19.83
CA ASN A 77 8.13 3.96 19.59
C ASN A 77 8.77 4.82 18.49
N ARG A 78 9.66 4.26 17.65
CA ARG A 78 10.34 4.96 16.56
C ARG A 78 9.45 5.24 15.35
N SER A 79 8.30 4.59 15.27
CA SER A 79 7.26 4.81 14.27
C SER A 79 5.99 5.43 14.87
N THR A 80 6.07 6.03 16.04
CA THR A 80 4.91 6.64 16.71
C THR A 80 4.86 8.14 16.46
N ARG A 81 3.70 8.61 16.01
CA ARG A 81 3.35 10.04 15.90
C ARG A 81 2.93 10.52 17.28
N ASN A 82 3.89 10.91 18.12
CA ASN A 82 3.59 11.30 19.50
C ASN A 82 3.36 12.81 19.63
N ILE A 83 2.45 13.17 20.52
CA ILE A 83 2.13 14.56 20.86
C ILE A 83 2.23 14.71 22.37
N TRP A 84 3.13 15.55 22.83
CA TRP A 84 3.32 15.85 24.24
C TRP A 84 2.59 17.13 24.64
N CYS A 85 2.01 17.11 25.83
CA CYS A 85 1.42 18.28 26.46
C CYS A 85 2.08 18.50 27.83
N THR A 86 2.84 19.56 27.96
CA THR A 86 3.37 20.03 29.26
C THR A 86 2.35 20.92 29.92
N VAL A 87 1.98 20.61 31.17
CA VAL A 87 0.92 21.28 31.92
C VAL A 87 1.54 22.02 33.10
N ASP A 88 1.21 23.30 33.24
CA ASP A 88 1.65 24.20 34.30
C ASP A 88 3.19 24.28 34.48
N GLY A 89 3.95 23.89 33.43
CA GLY A 89 5.42 23.84 33.44
C GLY A 89 6.02 22.73 34.30
N ASP A 90 5.21 21.79 34.84
CA ASP A 90 5.65 20.78 35.80
C ASP A 90 5.58 19.35 35.24
N ARG A 91 4.44 18.97 34.69
CA ARG A 91 4.18 17.59 34.21
C ARG A 91 3.90 17.55 32.73
N SER A 92 4.36 16.47 32.10
CA SER A 92 4.12 16.25 30.67
C SER A 92 3.41 14.93 30.45
N TYR A 93 2.46 14.95 29.52
CA TYR A 93 1.58 13.82 29.19
C TYR A 93 1.62 13.58 27.68
N SER A 94 1.60 12.30 27.28
CA SER A 94 1.38 11.94 25.87
C SER A 94 -0.12 11.98 25.57
N LEU A 95 -0.50 12.78 24.59
CA LEU A 95 -1.90 12.86 24.11
C LEU A 95 -2.27 11.68 23.21
N THR A 96 -1.27 10.96 22.70
CA THR A 96 -1.45 9.77 21.85
C THR A 96 -1.35 8.45 22.63
N GLY A 97 -1.07 8.52 23.94
CA GLY A 97 -0.95 7.35 24.78
C GLY A 97 0.39 6.58 24.65
N ALA A 98 1.44 7.25 24.14
CA ALA A 98 2.76 6.68 23.90
C ALA A 98 3.81 7.31 24.85
N SER A 99 3.69 7.07 26.15
CA SER A 99 4.66 7.48 27.16
C SER A 99 5.02 6.33 28.10
N ALA A 100 6.15 6.42 28.79
CA ALA A 100 6.54 5.44 29.82
C ALA A 100 5.46 5.28 30.89
N GLN A 101 4.78 6.37 31.25
CA GLN A 101 3.65 6.32 32.18
C GLN A 101 2.46 5.54 31.60
N CYS A 102 2.09 5.77 30.34
CA CYS A 102 1.01 5.02 29.69
C CYS A 102 1.37 3.53 29.54
N GLU A 103 2.62 3.20 29.23
CA GLU A 103 3.09 1.81 29.16
C GLU A 103 3.04 1.12 30.52
N TYR A 104 3.49 1.80 31.56
CA TYR A 104 3.40 1.31 32.93
C TYR A 104 1.95 1.07 33.35
N GLU A 105 1.05 2.01 33.08
CA GLU A 105 -0.38 1.89 33.40
C GLU A 105 -1.04 0.73 32.64
N ARG A 106 -0.65 0.49 31.39
CA ARG A 106 -1.07 -0.71 30.65
C ARG A 106 -0.54 -1.99 31.29
N PHE A 107 0.72 -2.00 31.68
CA PHE A 107 1.35 -3.16 32.32
C PHE A 107 0.64 -3.57 33.62
N ILE A 108 0.29 -2.62 34.49
CA ILE A 108 -0.42 -2.90 35.75
C ILE A 108 -1.94 -3.10 35.57
N GLY A 109 -2.44 -3.08 34.35
CA GLY A 109 -3.85 -3.32 34.10
C GLY A 109 -4.80 -2.13 34.38
N LYS A 110 -4.29 -0.91 34.58
CA LYS A 110 -5.14 0.30 34.77
C LYS A 110 -5.94 0.60 33.50
N GLU A 111 -7.23 0.80 33.63
CA GLU A 111 -8.08 1.14 32.48
C GLU A 111 -7.77 2.54 31.97
N GLU A 112 -7.77 2.69 30.64
CA GLU A 112 -7.63 3.97 29.97
C GLU A 112 -9.02 4.52 29.61
N ALA A 113 -9.31 5.74 30.01
CA ALA A 113 -10.51 6.43 29.57
C ALA A 113 -10.29 7.02 28.17
N ALA A 114 -10.37 6.14 27.17
CA ALA A 114 -10.17 6.49 25.77
C ALA A 114 -11.25 5.86 24.89
N GLU A 115 -11.62 6.60 23.85
CA GLU A 115 -12.60 6.22 22.83
C GLU A 115 -12.00 6.47 21.45
N LEU A 116 -12.18 5.51 20.53
CA LEU A 116 -11.78 5.63 19.14
C LEU A 116 -13.02 5.70 18.26
N ASN A 117 -13.05 6.69 17.39
CA ASN A 117 -13.98 6.81 16.28
C ASN A 117 -13.19 6.65 14.97
N ALA A 118 -13.73 5.91 14.01
CA ALA A 118 -13.08 5.69 12.73
C ALA A 118 -14.07 5.53 11.58
N GLY A 119 -13.58 5.78 10.39
CA GLY A 119 -14.27 5.55 9.13
C GLY A 119 -13.25 5.26 8.04
N PHE A 120 -13.65 5.33 6.79
CA PHE A 120 -12.74 5.03 5.68
C PHE A 120 -11.59 6.03 5.61
N MET A 121 -10.35 5.54 5.76
CA MET A 121 -9.09 6.29 5.69
C MET A 121 -8.92 7.41 6.74
N TRP A 122 -9.57 7.29 7.88
CA TRP A 122 -9.37 8.20 9.01
C TRP A 122 -9.67 7.52 10.34
N GLN A 123 -9.01 8.00 11.41
CA GLN A 123 -9.36 7.69 12.80
C GLN A 123 -9.22 8.92 13.68
N GLU A 124 -9.93 8.89 14.79
CA GLU A 124 -9.93 9.91 15.84
C GLU A 124 -9.97 9.24 17.20
N VAL A 125 -9.08 9.63 18.08
CA VAL A 125 -9.03 9.08 19.44
C VAL A 125 -9.20 10.22 20.45
N THR A 126 -10.17 10.07 21.33
CA THR A 126 -10.38 10.97 22.47
C THR A 126 -9.87 10.30 23.74
N ARG A 127 -9.01 10.99 24.51
CA ARG A 127 -8.42 10.51 25.76
C ARG A 127 -8.65 11.51 26.90
N ALA A 128 -9.06 11.00 28.05
CA ALA A 128 -9.03 11.78 29.27
C ALA A 128 -7.63 11.70 29.91
N ILE A 129 -7.01 12.86 30.13
CA ILE A 129 -5.75 13.00 30.86
C ILE A 129 -6.13 13.28 32.33
N GLY A 130 -6.46 12.22 33.07
CA GLY A 130 -7.13 12.30 34.35
C GLY A 130 -6.44 13.17 35.41
N ASP A 131 -5.13 13.00 35.56
CA ASP A 131 -4.33 13.75 36.55
C ASP A 131 -4.23 15.25 36.23
N ALA A 132 -4.33 15.62 34.95
CA ALA A 132 -4.30 17.01 34.49
C ALA A 132 -5.70 17.59 34.32
N GLU A 133 -6.75 16.77 34.43
CA GLU A 133 -8.13 17.12 34.11
C GLU A 133 -8.28 17.78 32.74
N LEU A 134 -7.53 17.26 31.74
CA LEU A 134 -7.62 17.65 30.35
C LEU A 134 -8.27 16.53 29.54
N GLU A 135 -8.85 16.89 28.40
CA GLU A 135 -9.30 15.96 27.38
C GLU A 135 -8.54 16.25 26.09
N ALA A 136 -7.95 15.23 25.51
CA ALA A 136 -7.27 15.31 24.22
C ALA A 136 -8.08 14.58 23.16
N ASN A 137 -8.31 15.22 22.02
CA ASN A 137 -8.88 14.61 20.83
C ASN A 137 -7.84 14.71 19.72
N VAL A 138 -7.45 13.59 19.16
CA VAL A 138 -6.44 13.51 18.08
C VAL A 138 -7.05 12.79 16.91
N ARG A 139 -7.11 13.46 15.76
CA ARG A 139 -7.59 12.91 14.49
C ARG A 139 -6.45 12.80 13.50
N ILE A 140 -6.44 11.76 12.67
CA ILE A 140 -5.50 11.60 11.56
C ILE A 140 -6.24 11.19 10.28
N PHE A 141 -5.82 11.75 9.16
CA PHE A 141 -6.32 11.41 7.82
C PHE A 141 -5.28 11.79 6.75
N ALA A 142 -5.42 11.25 5.54
CA ALA A 142 -4.65 11.67 4.37
C ALA A 142 -5.50 12.60 3.51
N PRO A 143 -5.07 13.86 3.28
CA PRO A 143 -5.81 14.81 2.45
C PRO A 143 -5.69 14.45 0.97
N LEU A 144 -6.63 14.88 0.14
CA LEU A 144 -6.56 14.74 -1.31
C LEU A 144 -5.58 15.78 -1.91
N GLY A 145 -4.84 15.37 -2.96
CA GLY A 145 -3.95 16.25 -3.71
C GLY A 145 -2.54 16.43 -3.15
N PHE A 146 -2.19 15.71 -2.06
CA PHE A 146 -0.87 15.82 -1.42
C PHE A 146 -0.39 14.46 -0.90
N THR A 147 0.90 14.21 -1.00
CA THR A 147 1.54 13.04 -0.40
C THR A 147 1.85 13.28 1.08
N ALA A 148 0.80 13.48 1.87
CA ALA A 148 0.89 13.88 3.28
C ALA A 148 -0.19 13.25 4.15
N GLU A 149 0.07 13.23 5.46
CA GLU A 149 -0.90 13.01 6.53
C GLU A 149 -1.16 14.32 7.27
N VAL A 150 -2.38 14.53 7.72
CA VAL A 150 -2.76 15.65 8.59
C VAL A 150 -3.26 15.09 9.91
N MET A 151 -2.69 15.59 11.01
CA MET A 151 -3.18 15.36 12.37
C MET A 151 -3.76 16.65 12.92
N GLN A 152 -5.00 16.58 13.42
CA GLN A 152 -5.64 17.65 14.19
C GLN A 152 -5.62 17.25 15.66
N VAL A 153 -5.07 18.09 16.51
CA VAL A 153 -4.84 17.84 17.94
C VAL A 153 -5.58 18.89 18.73
N LYS A 154 -6.68 18.51 19.37
CA LYS A 154 -7.48 19.39 20.20
C LYS A 154 -7.30 19.04 21.68
N VAL A 155 -7.05 20.04 22.51
CA VAL A 155 -6.93 19.93 23.97
C VAL A 155 -7.97 20.82 24.64
N THR A 156 -8.78 20.21 25.50
CA THR A 156 -9.83 20.92 26.25
C THR A 156 -9.54 20.88 27.74
N ASN A 157 -9.62 22.01 28.42
CA ASN A 157 -9.50 22.09 29.88
C ASN A 157 -10.82 21.68 30.54
N LYS A 158 -10.87 20.50 31.18
CA LYS A 158 -12.02 19.99 31.91
C LYS A 158 -11.99 20.35 33.41
N SER A 159 -10.89 20.96 33.89
CA SER A 159 -10.74 21.36 35.29
C SER A 159 -11.57 22.59 35.64
N SER A 160 -11.69 22.83 36.93
CA SER A 160 -12.40 24.03 37.45
C SER A 160 -11.53 25.31 37.49
N HIS A 161 -10.27 25.24 37.07
CA HIS A 161 -9.29 26.34 37.09
C HIS A 161 -8.53 26.45 35.79
N ALA A 162 -7.87 27.59 35.59
CA ALA A 162 -7.07 27.80 34.38
C ALA A 162 -5.83 26.88 34.40
N ARG A 163 -5.48 26.32 33.23
CA ARG A 163 -4.30 25.51 32.99
C ARG A 163 -3.39 26.15 31.93
N LYS A 164 -2.11 26.16 32.17
CA LYS A 164 -1.12 26.50 31.16
C LYS A 164 -0.70 25.24 30.42
N ILE A 165 -0.70 25.27 29.10
CA ILE A 165 -0.28 24.14 28.29
C ILE A 165 0.76 24.57 27.25
N ALA A 166 1.75 23.70 27.00
CA ALA A 166 2.66 23.78 25.87
C ALA A 166 2.64 22.45 25.12
N ILE A 167 2.38 22.51 23.82
CA ILE A 167 2.27 21.33 22.97
C ILE A 167 3.57 21.11 22.19
N THR A 168 4.05 19.87 22.20
CA THR A 168 5.25 19.44 21.49
C THR A 168 4.97 18.15 20.72
N PRO A 169 4.62 18.23 19.42
CA PRO A 169 4.62 17.05 18.55
C PRO A 169 6.03 16.50 18.38
N ALA A 170 6.13 15.20 18.19
CA ALA A 170 7.39 14.49 17.94
C ALA A 170 7.13 13.33 16.99
N ILE A 171 7.43 13.52 15.73
CA ILE A 171 7.24 12.53 14.67
C ILE A 171 8.62 12.14 14.15
N PRO A 172 9.09 10.90 14.42
CA PRO A 172 10.36 10.43 13.88
C PRO A 172 10.36 10.46 12.35
N ILE A 173 11.47 10.86 11.75
CA ILE A 173 11.66 10.85 10.29
C ILE A 173 12.67 9.76 9.95
N TYR A 174 12.20 8.67 9.35
CA TYR A 174 13.06 7.56 8.95
C TYR A 174 13.85 7.88 7.67
N GLY A 175 13.19 8.35 6.62
CA GLY A 175 13.80 8.87 5.40
C GLY A 175 14.61 7.86 4.60
N ARG A 176 14.22 6.58 4.58
CA ARG A 176 14.97 5.46 3.98
C ARG A 176 14.03 4.44 3.37
N SER A 177 14.62 3.43 2.70
CA SER A 177 13.89 2.24 2.22
C SER A 177 13.63 1.24 3.34
N ALA A 178 12.71 0.29 3.10
CA ALA A 178 12.45 -0.83 3.99
C ALA A 178 13.71 -1.70 4.19
N ASP A 179 14.54 -1.86 3.16
CA ASP A 179 15.76 -2.65 3.23
C ASP A 179 16.78 -2.10 4.23
N ASN A 180 16.77 -0.77 4.45
CA ASN A 180 17.65 -0.13 5.43
C ASN A 180 17.29 -0.41 6.90
N LEU A 181 16.20 -1.10 7.18
CA LEU A 181 15.82 -1.45 8.55
C LEU A 181 16.89 -2.29 9.27
N ARG A 182 17.60 -3.09 8.50
CA ARG A 182 18.68 -3.98 9.00
C ARG A 182 20.05 -3.30 9.06
N ASP A 183 20.18 -2.10 8.53
CA ASP A 183 21.44 -1.37 8.49
C ASP A 183 21.70 -0.63 9.80
N HIS A 184 22.97 -0.31 10.03
CA HIS A 184 23.35 0.51 11.18
C HIS A 184 22.80 1.93 11.05
N ARG A 185 21.89 2.33 11.93
CA ARG A 185 21.20 3.62 11.90
C ARG A 185 22.15 4.81 11.84
N HIS A 186 23.22 4.81 12.66
CA HIS A 186 24.18 5.90 12.67
C HIS A 186 24.97 6.03 11.36
N VAL A 187 25.15 4.93 10.62
CA VAL A 187 25.81 4.95 9.30
C VAL A 187 24.86 5.50 8.25
N THR A 188 23.64 5.00 8.21
CA THR A 188 22.64 5.47 7.23
C THR A 188 22.20 6.92 7.51
N SER A 189 22.18 7.37 8.78
CA SER A 189 21.87 8.77 9.13
C SER A 189 22.92 9.78 8.66
N LEU A 190 24.17 9.35 8.38
CA LEU A 190 25.18 10.25 7.78
C LEU A 190 24.75 10.83 6.43
N LEU A 191 23.80 10.18 5.77
CA LEU A 191 23.23 10.63 4.49
C LEU A 191 22.17 11.71 4.66
N HIS A 192 21.64 11.92 5.85
CA HIS A 192 20.58 12.88 6.11
C HIS A 192 21.09 14.32 6.11
N ARG A 193 20.28 15.21 5.53
CA ARG A 193 20.43 16.67 5.58
C ARG A 193 19.16 17.20 6.21
N VAL A 194 19.26 17.63 7.47
CA VAL A 194 18.12 18.09 8.27
C VAL A 194 18.17 19.61 8.35
N GLU A 195 17.04 20.25 8.15
CA GLU A 195 16.91 21.71 8.21
C GLU A 195 15.63 22.07 8.99
N THR A 196 15.74 23.05 9.89
CA THR A 196 14.59 23.66 10.55
C THR A 196 14.05 24.80 9.71
N MET A 197 12.74 24.83 9.52
CA MET A 197 11.97 25.87 8.84
C MET A 197 11.19 26.69 9.87
N GLU A 198 10.60 27.81 9.49
CA GLU A 198 9.77 28.61 10.41
C GLU A 198 8.62 27.79 11.00
N ASN A 199 7.98 26.97 10.19
CA ASN A 199 6.83 26.17 10.56
C ASN A 199 7.11 24.67 10.75
N GLY A 200 8.36 24.21 10.75
CA GLY A 200 8.62 22.78 10.88
C GLY A 200 10.06 22.35 10.62
N ILE A 201 10.21 21.07 10.27
CA ILE A 201 11.49 20.41 10.04
C ILE A 201 11.40 19.61 8.75
N CYS A 202 12.44 19.68 7.91
CA CYS A 202 12.60 18.79 6.77
C CYS A 202 13.91 18.01 6.83
N CYS A 203 13.88 16.82 6.21
CA CYS A 203 15.04 15.94 6.06
C CYS A 203 15.14 15.51 4.60
N LYS A 204 16.30 15.73 3.98
CA LYS A 204 16.62 15.24 2.65
C LYS A 204 17.79 14.25 2.74
N PRO A 205 17.53 12.92 2.63
CA PRO A 205 18.61 11.96 2.46
C PRO A 205 19.24 12.14 1.06
N VAL A 206 20.53 11.83 0.92
CA VAL A 206 21.21 11.93 -0.38
C VAL A 206 21.19 10.62 -1.16
N LEU A 207 21.09 9.49 -0.45
CA LEU A 207 21.01 8.14 -1.02
C LEU A 207 20.00 7.30 -0.23
N SER A 208 19.44 6.31 -0.88
CA SER A 208 18.77 5.16 -0.28
C SER A 208 19.42 3.87 -0.77
N PHE A 209 19.09 2.76 -0.11
CA PHE A 209 19.59 1.43 -0.47
C PHE A 209 18.39 0.53 -0.70
N ASP A 210 18.44 -0.23 -1.78
CA ASP A 210 17.51 -1.32 -2.04
C ASP A 210 18.28 -2.57 -2.52
N GLU A 211 17.60 -3.62 -2.93
CA GLU A 211 18.23 -4.83 -3.45
C GLU A 211 19.16 -4.60 -4.63
N ARG A 212 18.97 -3.51 -5.36
CA ARG A 212 19.77 -3.14 -6.53
C ARG A 212 21.03 -2.38 -6.14
N GLY A 213 21.18 -2.04 -4.84
CA GLY A 213 22.28 -1.29 -4.28
C GLY A 213 21.93 0.16 -3.97
N HIS A 214 22.89 1.05 -4.13
CA HIS A 214 22.73 2.46 -3.81
C HIS A 214 21.94 3.18 -4.91
N GLN A 215 20.89 3.90 -4.50
CA GLN A 215 20.09 4.74 -5.37
C GLN A 215 20.15 6.20 -4.89
N ARG A 216 20.14 7.15 -5.81
CA ARG A 216 19.96 8.55 -5.46
C ARG A 216 18.57 8.74 -4.86
N ASN A 217 18.49 9.49 -3.75
CA ASN A 217 17.24 9.82 -3.11
C ASN A 217 17.03 11.33 -3.19
N ASP A 218 16.07 11.76 -3.99
CA ASP A 218 15.69 13.17 -4.15
C ASP A 218 14.46 13.55 -3.30
N MET A 219 13.88 12.57 -2.56
CA MET A 219 12.73 12.77 -1.70
C MET A 219 13.05 13.67 -0.51
N ILE A 220 12.17 14.60 -0.21
CA ILE A 220 12.19 15.46 0.97
C ILE A 220 11.09 14.97 1.91
N TYR A 221 11.46 14.63 3.12
CA TYR A 221 10.56 14.26 4.21
C TYR A 221 10.36 15.47 5.10
N TYR A 222 9.13 15.79 5.47
CA TYR A 222 8.85 16.97 6.24
C TYR A 222 7.78 16.76 7.32
N VAL A 223 7.89 17.53 8.39
CA VAL A 223 6.88 17.66 9.44
C VAL A 223 6.68 19.14 9.71
N LEU A 224 5.47 19.63 9.45
CA LEU A 224 5.07 21.02 9.70
C LEU A 224 4.09 21.07 10.87
N GLY A 225 3.98 22.23 11.49
CA GLY A 225 2.99 22.45 12.53
C GLY A 225 2.55 23.90 12.64
N SER A 226 1.31 24.07 13.06
CA SER A 226 0.71 25.36 13.36
C SER A 226 -0.29 25.25 14.49
N ASP A 227 -0.62 26.36 15.15
CA ASP A 227 -1.82 26.44 15.95
C ASP A 227 -3.07 26.64 15.06
N GLU A 228 -4.25 26.68 15.68
CA GLU A 228 -5.54 26.85 14.98
C GLU A 228 -5.64 28.11 14.11
N ASN A 229 -4.82 29.13 14.37
CA ASN A 229 -4.76 30.40 13.66
C ASN A 229 -3.60 30.49 12.66
N GLY A 230 -2.78 29.45 12.55
CA GLY A 230 -1.61 29.41 11.68
C GLY A 230 -0.33 29.94 12.30
N ALA A 231 -0.26 30.09 13.64
CA ALA A 231 0.98 30.52 14.29
C ALA A 231 2.02 29.38 14.33
N ASP A 232 3.25 29.73 14.00
CA ASP A 232 4.38 28.81 13.92
C ASP A 232 4.89 28.36 15.30
N PRO A 233 5.64 27.22 15.38
CA PRO A 233 6.35 26.80 16.58
C PRO A 233 7.45 27.81 17.00
N GLU A 234 7.79 27.83 18.28
CA GLU A 234 8.82 28.73 18.81
C GLU A 234 10.20 28.06 18.98
N CYS A 235 10.26 26.72 19.09
CA CYS A 235 11.47 26.00 19.44
C CYS A 235 11.49 24.62 18.73
N PHE A 236 12.65 24.19 18.23
CA PHE A 236 12.79 23.00 17.41
C PHE A 236 13.79 22.00 17.99
N PHE A 237 13.51 20.71 17.83
CA PHE A 237 14.39 19.59 18.17
C PHE A 237 14.52 18.70 16.93
N PRO A 238 15.38 19.07 15.94
CA PRO A 238 15.36 18.48 14.61
C PRO A 238 16.03 17.10 14.51
N THR A 239 16.75 16.68 15.55
CA THR A 239 17.46 15.40 15.57
C THR A 239 16.99 14.52 16.72
N VAL A 240 17.05 13.20 16.51
CA VAL A 240 16.74 12.23 17.59
C VAL A 240 17.56 12.53 18.83
N GLU A 241 18.86 12.81 18.66
CA GLU A 241 19.77 13.16 19.76
C GLU A 241 19.31 14.43 20.53
N SER A 242 18.89 15.48 19.82
CA SER A 242 18.40 16.70 20.47
C SER A 242 17.07 16.51 21.18
N PHE A 243 16.23 15.57 20.74
CA PHE A 243 14.93 15.32 21.33
C PHE A 243 14.97 14.32 22.47
N ILE A 244 15.50 13.09 22.23
CA ILE A 244 15.53 12.07 23.30
C ILE A 244 16.62 12.32 24.35
N GLY A 245 17.73 13.02 23.96
CA GLY A 245 18.88 13.24 24.86
C GLY A 245 19.72 11.99 25.08
N GLU A 246 20.68 12.08 25.99
CA GLU A 246 21.59 10.97 26.32
C GLU A 246 20.95 9.92 27.25
N SER A 247 19.99 10.34 28.08
CA SER A 247 19.36 9.48 29.09
C SER A 247 17.89 9.17 28.83
N GLY A 248 17.31 9.77 27.78
CA GLY A 248 15.90 9.63 27.45
C GLY A 248 15.61 8.55 26.38
N SER A 249 14.36 8.51 26.00
CA SER A 249 13.82 7.66 24.93
C SER A 249 12.61 8.36 24.29
N PHE A 250 12.05 7.81 23.21
CA PHE A 250 10.83 8.38 22.60
C PHE A 250 9.61 8.40 23.53
N ILE A 251 9.57 7.50 24.54
CA ILE A 251 8.49 7.46 25.54
C ILE A 251 8.80 8.27 26.82
N ALA A 252 10.03 8.74 26.97
CA ALA A 252 10.49 9.61 28.06
C ALA A 252 11.65 10.51 27.57
N PRO A 253 11.39 11.47 26.67
CA PRO A 253 12.46 12.26 26.04
C PRO A 253 12.97 13.36 26.98
N ASP A 254 14.28 13.57 26.96
CA ASP A 254 14.93 14.61 27.76
C ASP A 254 14.50 16.02 27.37
N ALA A 255 14.12 16.26 26.11
CA ALA A 255 13.57 17.54 25.67
C ALA A 255 12.28 17.90 26.42
N ILE A 256 11.39 16.94 26.60
CA ILE A 256 10.14 17.10 27.34
C ILE A 256 10.38 17.26 28.84
N ALA A 257 11.44 16.65 29.35
CA ALA A 257 11.88 16.82 30.75
C ALA A 257 12.69 18.13 30.98
N GLY A 258 12.85 18.98 29.95
CA GLY A 258 13.57 20.25 30.02
C GLY A 258 15.09 20.11 30.17
N LYS A 259 15.66 18.94 29.88
CA LYS A 259 17.10 18.65 30.01
C LYS A 259 17.91 18.97 28.76
N THR A 260 17.28 19.06 27.58
CA THR A 260 17.92 19.49 26.34
C THR A 260 17.44 20.85 25.91
N LYS A 261 18.26 21.56 25.13
CA LYS A 261 17.89 22.87 24.56
C LYS A 261 17.49 22.67 23.09
N GLY A 262 16.36 23.25 22.72
CA GLY A 262 15.97 23.35 21.33
C GLY A 262 16.73 24.46 20.59
N CYS A 263 16.59 24.46 19.28
CA CYS A 263 17.19 25.46 18.37
C CYS A 263 16.10 26.35 17.73
N LYS A 264 16.53 27.29 16.87
CA LYS A 264 15.64 28.19 16.12
C LYS A 264 15.43 27.69 14.69
N ALA A 265 14.51 28.32 13.96
CA ALA A 265 14.34 28.11 12.53
C ALA A 265 15.61 28.53 11.75
N GLY A 266 15.86 27.90 10.60
CA GLY A 266 16.95 28.16 9.70
C GLY A 266 18.28 27.46 10.04
N GLU A 267 18.29 26.58 11.05
CA GLU A 267 19.49 25.81 11.41
C GLU A 267 19.56 24.48 10.64
N LYS A 268 20.79 24.00 10.38
CA LYS A 268 21.08 22.79 9.60
C LYS A 268 21.89 21.79 10.40
N PHE A 269 21.53 20.51 10.26
CA PHE A 269 22.12 19.39 10.97
C PHE A 269 22.38 18.24 9.99
N ASP A 270 23.62 18.12 9.53
CA ASP A 270 24.03 17.08 8.60
C ASP A 270 24.46 15.81 9.35
N GLY A 271 24.14 14.67 8.78
CA GLY A 271 24.61 13.38 9.28
C GLY A 271 23.95 12.92 10.59
N LYS A 272 22.77 13.39 10.90
CA LYS A 272 22.02 13.06 12.12
C LYS A 272 20.69 12.38 11.80
N GLU A 273 20.24 11.52 12.69
CA GLU A 273 18.91 10.92 12.62
C GLU A 273 17.85 12.02 12.88
N ALA A 274 16.89 12.15 11.98
CA ALA A 274 15.93 13.24 12.02
C ALA A 274 14.68 12.92 12.86
N VAL A 275 14.11 13.96 13.47
CA VAL A 275 12.78 13.93 14.08
C VAL A 275 12.09 15.28 13.85
N GLY A 276 10.82 15.23 13.46
CA GLY A 276 9.96 16.40 13.39
C GLY A 276 9.40 16.76 14.77
N ALA A 277 10.22 17.32 15.63
CA ALA A 277 9.81 17.71 16.98
C ALA A 277 10.00 19.22 17.20
N PHE A 278 8.94 19.87 17.67
CA PHE A 278 8.96 21.32 17.94
C PHE A 278 7.91 21.68 18.99
N THR A 279 8.12 22.78 19.70
CA THR A 279 7.23 23.24 20.77
C THR A 279 6.54 24.55 20.36
N PHE A 280 5.23 24.56 20.53
CA PHE A 280 4.40 25.76 20.38
C PHE A 280 4.46 26.65 21.63
N LYS A 281 4.13 27.90 21.44
CA LYS A 281 4.01 28.88 22.54
C LYS A 281 3.08 28.38 23.63
N GLU A 282 3.49 28.53 24.90
CA GLU A 282 2.65 28.25 26.06
C GLU A 282 1.39 29.13 26.02
N VAL A 283 0.24 28.50 26.22
CA VAL A 283 -1.07 29.18 26.29
C VAL A 283 -1.79 28.83 27.57
N THR A 284 -2.66 29.72 28.04
CA THR A 284 -3.52 29.50 29.21
C THR A 284 -4.94 29.21 28.77
N LEU A 285 -5.44 28.02 29.13
CA LEU A 285 -6.84 27.63 28.90
C LEU A 285 -7.66 27.82 30.17
N LYS A 286 -8.74 28.62 30.12
CA LYS A 286 -9.73 28.69 31.17
C LYS A 286 -10.54 27.39 31.26
N PRO A 287 -11.33 27.19 32.35
CA PRO A 287 -12.26 26.07 32.42
C PRO A 287 -13.17 26.00 31.20
N GLY A 288 -13.19 24.85 30.52
CA GLY A 288 -13.99 24.60 29.33
C GLY A 288 -13.41 25.17 28.03
N GLU A 289 -12.32 25.94 28.07
CA GLU A 289 -11.63 26.40 26.84
C GLU A 289 -10.90 25.24 26.14
N GLU A 290 -10.84 25.33 24.82
CA GLU A 290 -10.10 24.41 23.98
C GLU A 290 -9.08 25.12 23.10
N ARG A 291 -8.04 24.39 22.68
CA ARG A 291 -7.04 24.83 21.72
C ARG A 291 -6.74 23.72 20.74
N GLU A 292 -6.58 24.07 19.48
CA GLU A 292 -6.29 23.11 18.43
C GLU A 292 -4.93 23.40 17.77
N TYR A 293 -4.26 22.31 17.38
CA TYR A 293 -2.99 22.33 16.66
C TYR A 293 -3.07 21.40 15.46
N ILE A 294 -2.44 21.80 14.37
CA ILE A 294 -2.41 21.05 13.14
C ILE A 294 -0.96 20.61 12.87
N ILE A 295 -0.77 19.33 12.62
CA ILE A 295 0.53 18.74 12.28
C ILE A 295 0.38 18.08 10.91
N VAL A 296 1.26 18.44 9.97
CA VAL A 296 1.29 17.89 8.62
C VAL A 296 2.62 17.16 8.43
N SER A 297 2.58 15.88 8.10
CA SER A 297 3.77 15.09 7.81
C SER A 297 3.68 14.50 6.41
N GLY A 298 4.73 14.62 5.61
CA GLY A 298 4.67 14.22 4.21
C GLY A 298 6.03 13.99 3.57
N MET A 299 5.95 13.60 2.30
CA MET A 299 7.10 13.26 1.45
C MET A 299 6.87 13.84 0.06
N THR A 300 7.88 14.49 -0.52
CA THR A 300 7.78 15.09 -1.86
C THR A 300 9.15 15.25 -2.50
N GLU A 301 9.22 15.19 -3.83
CA GLU A 301 10.40 15.61 -4.60
C GLU A 301 10.38 17.11 -4.94
N ASP A 302 9.20 17.76 -4.84
CA ASP A 302 9.01 19.18 -5.12
C ASP A 302 9.01 20.01 -3.83
N LYS A 303 10.08 20.77 -3.58
CA LYS A 303 10.18 21.65 -2.39
C LYS A 303 9.01 22.64 -2.30
N ASN A 304 8.42 23.06 -3.41
CA ASN A 304 7.30 24.00 -3.39
C ASN A 304 6.02 23.35 -2.84
N GLU A 305 5.91 22.03 -2.89
CA GLU A 305 4.77 21.32 -2.29
C GLU A 305 4.72 21.51 -0.78
N ILE A 306 5.85 21.62 -0.11
CA ILE A 306 5.91 21.87 1.34
C ILE A 306 5.22 23.21 1.67
N THR A 307 5.49 24.25 0.88
CA THR A 307 4.83 25.54 1.04
C THR A 307 3.33 25.45 0.75
N ARG A 308 2.97 24.77 -0.35
CA ARG A 308 1.55 24.53 -0.68
C ARG A 308 0.82 23.73 0.40
N ALA A 309 1.48 22.74 1.01
CA ALA A 309 0.91 21.97 2.11
C ALA A 309 0.67 22.84 3.37
N ALA A 310 1.61 23.72 3.70
CA ALA A 310 1.43 24.68 4.78
C ALA A 310 0.25 25.63 4.50
N GLU A 311 0.16 26.19 3.29
CA GLU A 311 -0.96 27.04 2.86
C GLU A 311 -2.30 26.32 2.83
N ALA A 312 -2.30 25.00 2.55
CA ALA A 312 -3.54 24.23 2.41
C ALA A 312 -4.09 23.69 3.73
N PHE A 313 -3.25 23.53 4.77
CA PHE A 313 -3.67 22.78 5.97
C PHE A 313 -3.37 23.48 7.30
N CYS A 314 -2.44 24.43 7.35
CA CYS A 314 -1.92 24.99 8.61
C CYS A 314 -2.85 26.01 9.30
N THR A 315 -4.17 25.89 9.16
CA THR A 315 -5.19 26.51 10.00
C THR A 315 -6.33 25.54 10.27
N LYS A 316 -7.04 25.71 11.38
CA LYS A 316 -8.18 24.85 11.74
C LYS A 316 -9.21 24.73 10.60
N GLY A 317 -9.61 25.87 10.02
CA GLY A 317 -10.62 25.88 8.95
C GLY A 317 -10.18 25.10 7.70
N GLN A 318 -8.93 25.27 7.31
CA GLN A 318 -8.35 24.53 6.17
C GLN A 318 -8.24 23.02 6.43
N ALA A 319 -7.82 22.63 7.64
CA ALA A 319 -7.72 21.22 8.03
C ALA A 319 -9.11 20.56 8.12
N ASP A 320 -10.10 21.25 8.69
CA ASP A 320 -11.49 20.78 8.75
C ASP A 320 -12.10 20.59 7.35
N ASP A 321 -11.87 21.53 6.45
CA ASP A 321 -12.32 21.43 5.05
C ASP A 321 -11.63 20.29 4.30
N ALA A 322 -10.34 20.10 4.53
CA ALA A 322 -9.57 19.00 3.94
C ALA A 322 -10.08 17.63 4.43
N PHE A 323 -10.35 17.51 5.72
CA PHE A 323 -10.95 16.31 6.31
C PHE A 323 -12.34 16.03 5.73
N ALA A 324 -13.18 17.04 5.64
CA ALA A 324 -14.53 16.89 5.09
C ALA A 324 -14.49 16.41 3.62
N ARG A 325 -13.58 16.96 2.80
CA ARG A 325 -13.36 16.50 1.41
C ARG A 325 -12.86 15.06 1.34
N ALA A 326 -11.86 14.69 2.13
CA ALA A 326 -11.34 13.33 2.16
C ALA A 326 -12.42 12.33 2.60
N LYS A 327 -13.14 12.61 3.69
CA LYS A 327 -14.23 11.78 4.17
C LYS A 327 -15.34 11.61 3.12
N LYS A 328 -15.72 12.68 2.45
CA LYS A 328 -16.72 12.65 1.38
C LYS A 328 -16.27 11.77 0.23
N TYR A 329 -15.02 11.95 -0.23
CA TYR A 329 -14.45 11.17 -1.33
C TYR A 329 -14.53 9.66 -1.06
N TRP A 330 -14.05 9.19 0.09
CA TRP A 330 -14.06 7.76 0.41
C TRP A 330 -15.47 7.21 0.59
N ASN A 331 -16.39 7.97 1.17
CA ASN A 331 -17.78 7.57 1.31
C ASN A 331 -18.51 7.46 -0.03
N GLU A 332 -18.17 8.31 -1.00
CA GLU A 332 -18.72 8.28 -2.36
C GLU A 332 -18.11 7.18 -3.20
N LEU A 333 -16.83 6.86 -3.00
CA LEU A 333 -16.15 5.76 -3.71
C LEU A 333 -16.75 4.40 -3.29
N VAL A 334 -17.07 4.19 -2.02
CA VAL A 334 -17.80 3.00 -1.55
C VAL A 334 -19.30 3.20 -1.81
N ASN A 335 -19.70 3.19 -3.07
CA ASN A 335 -21.02 3.62 -3.54
C ASN A 335 -22.15 2.58 -3.39
N ILE A 336 -21.84 1.39 -2.85
CA ILE A 336 -22.84 0.34 -2.60
C ILE A 336 -23.49 0.56 -1.22
N SER A 337 -24.80 0.45 -1.14
CA SER A 337 -25.57 0.47 0.10
C SER A 337 -26.33 -0.84 0.30
N PHE A 338 -26.56 -1.19 1.55
CA PHE A 338 -27.28 -2.39 1.95
C PHE A 338 -28.48 -2.03 2.82
N GLU A 339 -29.54 -2.76 2.66
CA GLU A 339 -30.79 -2.64 3.45
C GLU A 339 -31.25 -4.06 3.85
N THR A 340 -30.48 -4.72 4.72
CA THR A 340 -30.78 -6.07 5.20
C THR A 340 -31.84 -6.11 6.30
N GLY A 341 -32.22 -4.94 6.82
CA GLY A 341 -33.06 -4.81 8.00
C GLY A 341 -32.27 -4.80 9.32
N ASN A 342 -30.95 -4.97 9.26
CA ASN A 342 -30.02 -4.88 10.39
C ASN A 342 -28.96 -3.81 10.11
N PRO A 343 -29.06 -2.59 10.68
CA PRO A 343 -28.13 -1.50 10.41
C PRO A 343 -26.66 -1.82 10.73
N ARG A 344 -26.41 -2.75 11.65
CA ARG A 344 -25.05 -3.20 11.99
C ARG A 344 -24.46 -4.04 10.85
N GLU A 345 -25.23 -4.93 10.28
CA GLU A 345 -24.81 -5.72 9.11
C GLU A 345 -24.62 -4.83 7.90
N ASP A 346 -25.51 -3.89 7.65
CA ASP A 346 -25.42 -2.94 6.55
C ASP A 346 -24.10 -2.16 6.61
N SER A 347 -23.73 -1.65 7.79
CA SER A 347 -22.47 -0.95 8.02
C SER A 347 -21.24 -1.86 7.89
N TYR A 348 -21.34 -3.11 8.37
CA TYR A 348 -20.26 -4.09 8.22
C TYR A 348 -20.02 -4.45 6.75
N LEU A 349 -21.08 -4.65 5.98
CA LEU A 349 -20.99 -4.94 4.54
C LEU A 349 -20.35 -3.77 3.76
N LYS A 350 -20.53 -2.53 4.21
CA LYS A 350 -19.76 -1.38 3.68
C LYS A 350 -18.26 -1.57 3.81
N TRP A 351 -17.77 -2.08 4.95
CA TRP A 351 -16.35 -2.39 5.14
C TRP A 351 -15.86 -3.54 4.26
N ILE A 352 -16.72 -4.52 3.98
CA ILE A 352 -16.40 -5.57 3.00
C ILE A 352 -16.20 -4.96 1.62
N CYS A 353 -17.07 -4.06 1.18
CA CYS A 353 -16.93 -3.35 -0.09
C CYS A 353 -15.69 -2.43 -0.15
N PHE A 354 -15.21 -1.95 0.99
CA PHE A 354 -13.99 -1.15 1.07
C PHE A 354 -12.70 -1.97 0.90
N GLN A 355 -12.71 -3.28 1.19
CA GLN A 355 -11.52 -4.13 1.12
C GLN A 355 -10.85 -4.14 -0.28
N PRO A 356 -11.58 -4.22 -1.42
CA PRO A 356 -10.95 -4.14 -2.74
C PRO A 356 -10.19 -2.84 -2.97
N ILE A 357 -10.69 -1.71 -2.45
CA ILE A 357 -10.04 -0.41 -2.53
C ILE A 357 -8.72 -0.43 -1.73
N LEU A 358 -8.74 -1.01 -0.53
CA LEU A 358 -7.52 -1.20 0.26
C LEU A 358 -6.49 -2.06 -0.49
N ARG A 359 -6.94 -3.14 -1.12
CA ARG A 359 -6.08 -4.01 -1.95
C ARG A 359 -5.48 -3.25 -3.12
N ARG A 360 -6.25 -2.39 -3.78
CA ARG A 360 -5.77 -1.53 -4.87
C ARG A 360 -4.66 -0.59 -4.40
N ILE A 361 -4.83 0.04 -3.23
CA ILE A 361 -3.90 1.06 -2.72
C ILE A 361 -2.68 0.44 -2.04
N PHE A 362 -2.88 -0.52 -1.14
CA PHE A 362 -1.81 -1.09 -0.31
C PHE A 362 -1.11 -2.31 -0.93
N GLY A 363 -1.69 -2.89 -1.96
CA GLY A 363 -1.18 -4.13 -2.55
C GLY A 363 -1.60 -5.36 -1.74
N CYS A 364 -0.67 -6.30 -1.49
CA CYS A 364 -0.98 -7.58 -0.86
C CYS A 364 -1.49 -7.45 0.58
N SER A 365 -1.00 -6.46 1.34
CA SER A 365 -1.47 -6.21 2.70
C SER A 365 -1.17 -4.76 3.12
N PHE A 366 -2.06 -4.18 3.93
CA PHE A 366 -1.78 -2.94 4.65
C PHE A 366 -1.28 -3.19 6.07
N LEU A 367 -1.30 -4.43 6.56
CA LEU A 367 -0.84 -4.77 7.90
C LEU A 367 0.69 -4.63 7.99
N PRO A 368 1.21 -3.97 9.05
CA PRO A 368 2.62 -3.62 9.14
C PRO A 368 3.56 -4.83 9.22
N TYR A 369 3.06 -6.00 9.62
CA TYR A 369 3.86 -7.23 9.78
C TYR A 369 4.06 -8.01 8.48
N HIS A 370 3.35 -7.65 7.44
CA HIS A 370 3.43 -8.34 6.15
C HIS A 370 4.37 -7.60 5.22
N ASP A 371 5.63 -7.96 5.26
CA ASP A 371 6.61 -7.57 4.26
C ASP A 371 6.49 -8.48 3.03
N TYR A 372 5.42 -8.28 2.26
CA TYR A 372 5.26 -8.99 1.00
C TYR A 372 6.09 -8.30 -0.08
N GLY A 373 7.33 -8.78 -0.21
CA GLY A 373 8.11 -8.55 -1.39
C GLY A 373 8.29 -7.09 -1.74
N ARG A 374 8.46 -6.27 -0.71
CA ARG A 374 8.96 -4.92 -0.96
C ARG A 374 8.05 -4.09 -1.86
N GLY A 375 6.75 -4.22 -1.65
CA GLY A 375 5.72 -3.36 -2.18
C GLY A 375 5.12 -3.76 -3.52
N GLY A 376 5.57 -4.86 -4.12
CA GLY A 376 4.93 -5.41 -5.31
C GLY A 376 3.63 -6.15 -4.98
N ARG A 377 2.81 -6.35 -5.99
CA ARG A 377 1.62 -7.20 -5.94
C ARG A 377 1.91 -8.53 -6.60
N GLY A 378 1.42 -9.62 -6.02
CA GLY A 378 1.40 -10.90 -6.71
C GLY A 378 0.57 -10.80 -7.99
N TRP A 379 1.02 -11.46 -9.06
CA TRP A 379 0.34 -11.45 -10.35
C TRP A 379 -1.11 -11.89 -10.24
N ARG A 380 -1.37 -13.08 -9.67
CA ARG A 380 -2.74 -13.59 -9.50
C ARG A 380 -3.59 -12.72 -8.61
N ASP A 381 -2.97 -12.16 -7.55
CA ASP A 381 -3.67 -11.33 -6.57
C ASP A 381 -4.28 -10.09 -7.23
N LEU A 382 -3.52 -9.41 -8.09
CA LEU A 382 -4.01 -8.23 -8.79
C LEU A 382 -5.22 -8.54 -9.68
N TRP A 383 -5.14 -9.61 -10.49
CA TRP A 383 -6.24 -10.01 -11.35
C TRP A 383 -7.50 -10.36 -10.56
N GLN A 384 -7.35 -11.04 -9.41
CA GLN A 384 -8.46 -11.33 -8.51
C GLN A 384 -9.01 -10.07 -7.82
N ASP A 385 -8.14 -9.14 -7.43
CA ASP A 385 -8.56 -7.85 -6.86
C ASP A 385 -9.39 -7.04 -7.86
N CYS A 386 -9.04 -7.06 -9.15
CA CYS A 386 -9.83 -6.42 -10.20
C CYS A 386 -11.28 -6.95 -10.27
N LEU A 387 -11.50 -8.25 -10.02
CA LEU A 387 -12.86 -8.82 -9.99
C LEU A 387 -13.73 -8.15 -8.92
N SER A 388 -13.14 -7.88 -7.77
CA SER A 388 -13.85 -7.23 -6.66
C SER A 388 -14.16 -5.75 -6.92
N LEU A 389 -13.34 -5.08 -7.73
CA LEU A 389 -13.52 -3.65 -8.08
C LEU A 389 -14.53 -3.42 -9.21
N LEU A 390 -14.88 -4.43 -10.00
CA LEU A 390 -15.75 -4.28 -11.19
C LEU A 390 -17.07 -3.55 -10.94
N ILE A 391 -17.64 -3.70 -9.75
CA ILE A 391 -18.92 -3.04 -9.39
C ILE A 391 -18.66 -1.61 -8.90
N LEU A 392 -17.58 -1.39 -8.15
CA LEU A 392 -17.29 -0.11 -7.51
C LEU A 392 -16.65 0.89 -8.47
N ASP A 393 -15.66 0.42 -9.23
CA ASP A 393 -14.82 1.28 -10.07
C ASP A 393 -14.37 0.57 -11.36
N PRO A 394 -15.26 0.38 -12.33
CA PRO A 394 -14.93 -0.33 -13.57
C PRO A 394 -13.92 0.44 -14.44
N LYS A 395 -13.79 1.76 -14.31
CA LYS A 395 -12.80 2.55 -15.06
C LYS A 395 -11.39 2.25 -14.58
N GLU A 396 -11.20 2.17 -13.27
CA GLU A 396 -9.92 1.80 -12.68
C GLU A 396 -9.54 0.36 -13.05
N VAL A 397 -10.53 -0.55 -13.08
CA VAL A 397 -10.31 -1.93 -13.53
C VAL A 397 -9.80 -1.96 -14.98
N ARG A 398 -10.33 -1.13 -15.88
CA ARG A 398 -9.81 -1.04 -17.25
C ARG A 398 -8.33 -0.69 -17.27
N SER A 399 -7.95 0.35 -16.55
CA SER A 399 -6.55 0.79 -16.46
C SER A 399 -5.66 -0.29 -15.85
N MET A 400 -6.13 -0.97 -14.79
CA MET A 400 -5.39 -2.08 -14.17
C MET A 400 -5.19 -3.25 -15.13
N ILE A 401 -6.21 -3.62 -15.92
CA ILE A 401 -6.12 -4.67 -16.93
C ILE A 401 -5.04 -4.32 -17.96
N LEU A 402 -5.11 -3.14 -18.58
CA LEU A 402 -4.16 -2.71 -19.62
C LEU A 402 -2.72 -2.69 -19.08
N ASN A 403 -2.49 -2.01 -17.96
CA ASN A 403 -1.17 -1.93 -17.34
C ASN A 403 -0.61 -3.31 -16.94
N SER A 404 -1.48 -4.25 -16.57
CA SER A 404 -1.04 -5.58 -16.14
C SER A 404 -0.67 -6.50 -17.31
N PHE A 405 -1.30 -6.33 -18.49
CA PHE A 405 -0.91 -7.09 -19.68
C PHE A 405 0.54 -6.82 -20.13
N GLU A 406 1.07 -5.63 -19.86
CA GLU A 406 2.50 -5.33 -20.10
C GLU A 406 3.46 -6.30 -19.39
N GLY A 407 3.01 -7.04 -18.36
CA GLY A 407 3.79 -8.03 -17.64
C GLY A 407 3.76 -9.43 -18.25
N VAL A 408 3.06 -9.66 -19.34
CA VAL A 408 3.03 -10.95 -20.07
C VAL A 408 4.28 -11.06 -20.95
N ARG A 409 5.00 -12.20 -20.85
CA ARG A 409 6.11 -12.49 -21.77
C ARG A 409 5.60 -13.09 -23.07
N PHE A 410 6.33 -12.85 -24.12
CA PHE A 410 5.98 -13.37 -25.45
C PHE A 410 6.06 -14.91 -25.55
N ASP A 411 6.58 -15.62 -24.56
CA ASP A 411 6.51 -17.07 -24.44
C ASP A 411 5.27 -17.58 -23.67
N GLY A 412 4.30 -16.71 -23.42
CA GLY A 412 3.04 -17.00 -22.72
C GLY A 412 3.17 -17.13 -21.19
N THR A 413 4.36 -16.90 -20.62
CA THR A 413 4.54 -16.72 -19.18
C THR A 413 4.34 -15.25 -18.79
N ASN A 414 4.58 -14.91 -17.55
CA ASN A 414 4.42 -13.54 -17.06
C ASN A 414 5.42 -13.22 -15.96
N ALA A 415 5.56 -11.95 -15.64
CA ALA A 415 6.21 -11.51 -14.41
C ALA A 415 5.42 -12.02 -13.20
N THR A 416 6.10 -12.32 -12.11
CA THR A 416 5.46 -12.83 -10.89
C THR A 416 4.97 -11.71 -10.00
N ILE A 417 5.65 -10.56 -10.04
CA ILE A 417 5.35 -9.38 -9.22
C ILE A 417 5.10 -8.19 -10.14
N ILE A 418 4.04 -7.47 -9.87
CA ILE A 418 3.67 -6.19 -10.48
C ILE A 418 4.08 -5.09 -9.50
N GLY A 419 4.89 -4.14 -9.97
CA GLY A 419 5.36 -3.03 -9.16
C GLY A 419 4.28 -1.98 -8.87
N ASN A 420 4.69 -0.88 -8.24
CA ASN A 420 3.76 0.18 -7.85
C ASN A 420 3.41 1.14 -9.00
N ARG A 421 4.21 1.16 -10.06
CA ARG A 421 4.02 2.03 -11.23
C ARG A 421 3.63 1.20 -12.44
N PRO A 422 2.82 1.74 -13.37
CA PRO A 422 2.57 1.11 -14.66
C PRO A 422 3.89 0.74 -15.36
N GLY A 423 3.94 -0.45 -15.96
CA GLY A 423 5.13 -0.94 -16.65
C GLY A 423 6.28 -1.44 -15.74
N GLU A 424 6.09 -1.43 -14.42
CA GLU A 424 7.08 -1.93 -13.47
C GLU A 424 6.78 -3.39 -13.11
N PHE A 425 7.67 -4.31 -13.53
CA PHE A 425 7.51 -5.74 -13.30
C PHE A 425 8.80 -6.38 -12.82
N VAL A 426 8.66 -7.44 -12.01
CA VAL A 426 9.79 -8.27 -11.55
C VAL A 426 9.47 -9.73 -11.81
N ALA A 427 10.48 -10.48 -12.29
CA ALA A 427 10.31 -11.91 -12.61
C ALA A 427 9.82 -12.70 -11.37
N ASP A 428 10.54 -12.55 -10.29
CA ASP A 428 10.22 -13.08 -8.96
C ASP A 428 11.15 -12.40 -7.92
N ARG A 429 10.88 -12.63 -6.65
CA ARG A 429 11.83 -12.31 -5.58
C ARG A 429 13.18 -12.95 -5.89
N ASN A 430 14.25 -12.21 -5.74
CA ASN A 430 15.62 -12.67 -6.02
C ASN A 430 15.89 -13.05 -7.48
N ASN A 431 15.10 -12.57 -8.44
CA ASN A 431 15.22 -12.90 -9.87
C ASN A 431 15.19 -14.41 -10.17
N ILE A 432 14.48 -15.18 -9.36
CA ILE A 432 14.23 -16.61 -9.62
C ILE A 432 12.94 -16.71 -10.43
N THR A 433 13.02 -17.28 -11.62
CA THR A 433 11.83 -17.50 -12.43
C THR A 433 11.03 -18.66 -11.88
N ARG A 434 9.80 -18.39 -11.50
CA ARG A 434 8.79 -19.42 -11.27
C ARG A 434 7.67 -19.28 -12.30
N VAL A 435 7.35 -20.38 -12.95
CA VAL A 435 6.17 -20.45 -13.80
C VAL A 435 5.05 -21.10 -13.00
N TRP A 436 4.12 -20.28 -12.57
CA TRP A 436 2.90 -20.71 -11.89
C TRP A 436 1.85 -21.03 -12.96
N MET A 437 1.33 -22.24 -12.96
CA MET A 437 0.47 -22.67 -14.06
C MET A 437 -0.87 -21.95 -14.10
N ASP A 438 -1.35 -21.43 -12.98
CA ASP A 438 -2.61 -20.69 -12.89
C ASP A 438 -2.49 -19.20 -13.31
N HIS A 439 -1.28 -18.68 -13.45
CA HIS A 439 -1.08 -17.27 -13.74
C HIS A 439 -1.64 -16.81 -15.09
N ALA A 440 -1.60 -17.67 -16.10
CA ALA A 440 -2.19 -17.38 -17.40
C ALA A 440 -3.73 -17.53 -17.46
N PHE A 441 -4.33 -18.11 -16.42
CA PHE A 441 -5.79 -18.30 -16.31
C PHE A 441 -6.52 -17.02 -15.92
N TRP A 442 -6.02 -16.31 -14.92
CA TRP A 442 -6.69 -15.17 -14.29
C TRP A 442 -6.89 -13.96 -15.21
N PRO A 443 -5.94 -13.58 -16.08
CA PRO A 443 -6.12 -12.44 -16.99
C PRO A 443 -7.39 -12.56 -17.84
N PHE A 444 -7.67 -13.75 -18.39
CA PHE A 444 -8.88 -13.94 -19.20
C PHE A 444 -10.15 -13.88 -18.35
N VAL A 445 -10.18 -14.55 -17.18
CA VAL A 445 -11.36 -14.53 -16.30
C VAL A 445 -11.73 -13.09 -15.93
N THR A 446 -10.75 -12.30 -15.52
CA THR A 446 -10.96 -10.90 -15.16
C THR A 446 -11.41 -10.07 -16.36
N THR A 447 -10.74 -10.19 -17.50
CA THR A 447 -11.12 -9.47 -18.73
C THR A 447 -12.52 -9.87 -19.19
N LYS A 448 -12.88 -11.15 -19.17
CA LYS A 448 -14.23 -11.63 -19.52
C LYS A 448 -15.30 -11.01 -18.64
N LEU A 449 -15.07 -10.96 -17.32
CA LEU A 449 -16.03 -10.36 -16.40
C LEU A 449 -16.11 -8.83 -16.60
N TYR A 450 -15.00 -8.17 -16.89
CA TYR A 450 -14.98 -6.77 -17.28
C TYR A 450 -15.82 -6.52 -18.55
N LEU A 451 -15.63 -7.33 -19.60
CA LEU A 451 -16.42 -7.25 -20.83
C LEU A 451 -17.92 -7.46 -20.57
N ASN A 452 -18.26 -8.43 -19.72
CA ASN A 452 -19.65 -8.70 -19.37
C ASN A 452 -20.30 -7.56 -18.58
N GLN A 453 -19.53 -6.89 -17.71
CA GLN A 453 -20.01 -5.78 -16.89
C GLN A 453 -20.16 -4.49 -17.69
N THR A 454 -19.23 -4.20 -18.59
CA THR A 454 -19.12 -2.89 -19.26
C THR A 454 -19.57 -2.89 -20.70
N GLY A 455 -19.45 -4.03 -21.41
CA GLY A 455 -19.64 -4.12 -22.85
C GLY A 455 -18.50 -3.51 -23.68
N ASP A 456 -17.40 -3.10 -23.05
CA ASP A 456 -16.23 -2.43 -23.70
C ASP A 456 -15.37 -3.45 -24.47
N LEU A 457 -15.81 -3.79 -25.69
CA LEU A 457 -15.04 -4.66 -26.56
C LEU A 457 -13.78 -3.99 -27.15
N GLU A 458 -13.70 -2.67 -27.12
CA GLU A 458 -12.54 -1.93 -27.67
C GLU A 458 -11.27 -2.22 -26.84
N VAL A 459 -11.40 -2.59 -25.56
CA VAL A 459 -10.25 -3.01 -24.75
C VAL A 459 -9.47 -4.16 -25.39
N LEU A 460 -10.11 -5.03 -26.15
CA LEU A 460 -9.47 -6.16 -26.85
C LEU A 460 -8.54 -5.74 -27.99
N LYS A 461 -8.71 -4.52 -28.51
CA LYS A 461 -7.92 -3.92 -29.60
C LYS A 461 -6.75 -3.09 -29.11
N GLU A 462 -6.71 -2.75 -27.82
CA GLU A 462 -5.63 -1.93 -27.27
C GLU A 462 -4.28 -2.65 -27.44
N GLU A 463 -3.34 -1.95 -28.04
CA GLU A 463 -2.00 -2.46 -28.30
C GLU A 463 -1.12 -2.27 -27.07
N ILE A 464 -0.55 -3.36 -26.56
CA ILE A 464 0.20 -3.42 -25.30
C ILE A 464 1.55 -4.09 -25.56
N PRO A 465 2.67 -3.56 -25.02
CA PRO A 465 3.96 -4.23 -25.10
C PRO A 465 4.01 -5.51 -24.27
N TYR A 466 4.95 -6.38 -24.60
CA TYR A 466 5.24 -7.60 -23.85
C TYR A 466 6.44 -7.41 -22.94
N PHE A 467 6.38 -8.00 -21.75
CA PHE A 467 7.49 -8.03 -20.80
C PHE A 467 8.68 -8.85 -21.33
N LYS A 468 9.88 -8.34 -21.11
CA LYS A 468 11.12 -9.03 -21.45
C LYS A 468 12.14 -8.91 -20.32
N ASP A 469 12.65 -10.04 -19.93
CA ASP A 469 13.79 -10.22 -19.03
C ASP A 469 14.70 -11.34 -19.56
N PRO A 470 15.78 -11.74 -18.88
CA PRO A 470 16.63 -12.82 -19.36
C PRO A 470 15.96 -14.21 -19.38
N GLN A 471 14.78 -14.38 -18.79
CA GLN A 471 14.09 -15.66 -18.73
C GLN A 471 13.37 -15.94 -20.05
N VAL A 472 13.59 -17.13 -20.62
CA VAL A 472 13.01 -17.55 -21.90
C VAL A 472 12.66 -19.03 -21.89
N CYS A 473 12.02 -19.50 -22.96
CA CYS A 473 11.58 -20.89 -23.08
C CYS A 473 10.74 -21.33 -21.86
N ARG A 474 9.80 -20.49 -21.47
CA ARG A 474 8.91 -20.70 -20.31
C ARG A 474 9.70 -21.00 -19.02
N GLY A 475 10.76 -20.20 -18.79
CA GLY A 475 11.59 -20.28 -17.59
C GLY A 475 12.61 -21.44 -17.58
N ASN A 476 12.78 -22.18 -18.67
CA ASN A 476 13.74 -23.28 -18.74
C ASN A 476 15.14 -22.83 -19.17
N GLU A 477 15.27 -21.69 -19.84
CA GLU A 477 16.51 -21.16 -20.40
C GLU A 477 16.67 -19.68 -20.09
N LYS A 478 17.87 -19.15 -20.36
CA LYS A 478 18.17 -17.72 -20.27
C LYS A 478 18.63 -17.19 -21.61
N ASP A 479 18.10 -16.04 -22.00
CA ASP A 479 18.58 -15.25 -23.13
C ASP A 479 19.97 -14.67 -22.78
N LYS A 480 21.01 -15.18 -23.44
CA LYS A 480 22.39 -14.77 -23.23
C LYS A 480 22.75 -13.41 -23.86
N GLN A 481 21.87 -12.89 -24.70
CA GLN A 481 22.05 -11.60 -25.36
C GLN A 481 21.37 -10.46 -24.60
N TRP A 482 20.42 -10.80 -23.70
CA TRP A 482 19.74 -9.79 -22.90
C TRP A 482 20.68 -9.15 -21.86
N ASN A 483 20.58 -7.85 -21.70
CA ASN A 483 21.26 -7.08 -20.67
C ASN A 483 20.38 -5.88 -20.28
N ALA A 484 20.79 -5.10 -19.28
CA ALA A 484 19.98 -3.96 -18.78
C ALA A 484 19.71 -2.88 -19.85
N ASP A 485 20.60 -2.70 -20.81
CA ASP A 485 20.43 -1.72 -21.89
C ASP A 485 19.36 -2.16 -22.92
N TYR A 486 19.02 -3.43 -22.95
CA TYR A 486 17.91 -3.94 -23.75
C TYR A 486 16.58 -3.35 -23.27
N GLY A 487 16.42 -3.13 -21.98
CA GLY A 487 15.19 -2.72 -21.34
C GLY A 487 14.28 -3.91 -20.99
N MET A 488 13.03 -3.61 -20.62
CA MET A 488 12.07 -4.59 -20.10
C MET A 488 10.90 -4.89 -21.06
N SER A 489 10.98 -4.45 -22.30
CA SER A 489 9.95 -4.69 -23.32
C SER A 489 10.51 -5.53 -24.47
N GLN A 490 9.71 -6.48 -24.97
CA GLN A 490 10.06 -7.33 -26.11
C GLN A 490 10.33 -6.48 -27.34
N LYS A 491 11.45 -6.74 -28.03
CA LYS A 491 11.82 -6.05 -29.27
C LYS A 491 11.72 -6.95 -30.48
N THR A 492 11.51 -6.30 -31.60
CA THR A 492 11.58 -6.88 -32.94
C THR A 492 13.04 -6.93 -33.46
N THR A 493 13.27 -7.64 -34.54
CA THR A 493 14.61 -7.78 -35.14
C THR A 493 15.25 -6.48 -35.60
N ASP A 494 14.44 -5.45 -35.87
CA ASP A 494 14.90 -4.09 -36.20
C ASP A 494 15.07 -3.18 -34.96
N GLY A 495 14.80 -3.71 -33.76
CA GLY A 495 15.01 -3.03 -32.49
C GLY A 495 13.84 -2.18 -31.99
N ALA A 496 12.72 -2.15 -32.68
CA ALA A 496 11.49 -1.50 -32.21
C ALA A 496 10.86 -2.32 -31.06
N ILE A 497 10.11 -1.66 -30.18
CA ILE A 497 9.27 -2.37 -29.20
C ILE A 497 8.11 -3.00 -29.97
N TYR A 498 7.83 -4.27 -29.69
CA TYR A 498 6.64 -4.94 -30.23
C TYR A 498 5.47 -4.72 -29.30
N GLU A 499 4.35 -4.29 -29.88
CA GLU A 499 3.05 -4.14 -29.22
C GLU A 499 2.03 -5.03 -29.96
N GLY A 500 1.23 -5.74 -29.19
CA GLY A 500 0.16 -6.58 -29.72
C GLY A 500 -1.16 -6.29 -29.00
N PRO A 501 -2.32 -6.57 -29.64
CA PRO A 501 -3.60 -6.31 -29.02
C PRO A 501 -3.80 -7.19 -27.75
N VAL A 502 -4.58 -6.70 -26.80
CA VAL A 502 -4.98 -7.47 -25.59
C VAL A 502 -5.50 -8.85 -25.96
N LEU A 503 -6.26 -8.95 -27.05
CA LEU A 503 -6.76 -10.23 -27.55
C LEU A 503 -5.64 -11.21 -27.89
N GLU A 504 -4.53 -10.74 -28.46
CA GLU A 504 -3.34 -11.56 -28.72
C GLU A 504 -2.73 -12.09 -27.43
N HIS A 505 -2.58 -11.24 -26.40
CA HIS A 505 -2.07 -11.65 -25.09
C HIS A 505 -2.92 -12.75 -24.45
N LEU A 506 -4.26 -12.62 -24.55
CA LEU A 506 -5.20 -13.61 -24.02
C LEU A 506 -5.11 -14.95 -24.76
N LEU A 507 -5.07 -14.91 -26.08
CA LEU A 507 -4.89 -16.11 -26.92
C LEU A 507 -3.56 -16.79 -26.59
N LEU A 508 -2.47 -16.02 -26.58
CA LEU A 508 -1.13 -16.51 -26.31
C LEU A 508 -1.04 -17.26 -24.98
N GLN A 509 -1.50 -16.65 -23.90
CA GLN A 509 -1.41 -17.25 -22.58
C GLN A 509 -2.21 -18.56 -22.48
N ASN A 510 -3.44 -18.58 -23.00
CA ASN A 510 -4.31 -19.76 -22.93
C ASN A 510 -3.82 -20.90 -23.86
N LEU A 511 -3.35 -20.57 -25.06
CA LEU A 511 -2.80 -21.57 -25.99
C LEU A 511 -1.49 -22.18 -25.46
N CYS A 512 -0.57 -21.37 -24.95
CA CYS A 512 0.67 -21.88 -24.37
C CYS A 512 0.39 -22.79 -23.16
N ALA A 513 -0.59 -22.47 -22.33
CA ALA A 513 -1.01 -23.34 -21.22
C ALA A 513 -1.58 -24.67 -21.73
N PHE A 514 -2.43 -24.65 -22.76
CA PHE A 514 -3.00 -25.85 -23.38
C PHE A 514 -1.91 -26.79 -23.92
N TYR A 515 -0.88 -26.26 -24.58
CA TYR A 515 0.22 -27.05 -25.16
C TYR A 515 1.19 -27.59 -24.10
N GLU A 516 1.25 -27.03 -22.89
CA GLU A 516 2.13 -27.51 -21.82
C GLU A 516 1.54 -28.72 -21.08
N ALA A 517 1.48 -29.87 -21.76
CA ALA A 517 0.87 -31.07 -21.27
C ALA A 517 1.84 -31.93 -20.43
N GLY A 518 1.34 -32.47 -19.32
CA GLY A 518 2.00 -33.50 -18.53
C GLY A 518 1.82 -34.90 -19.10
N GLU A 519 2.33 -35.91 -18.40
CA GLU A 519 2.36 -37.33 -18.86
C GLU A 519 0.98 -37.90 -19.14
N HIS A 520 -0.06 -37.46 -18.41
CA HIS A 520 -1.45 -37.95 -18.52
C HIS A 520 -2.35 -37.02 -19.37
N GLY A 521 -1.76 -35.98 -19.97
CA GLY A 521 -2.48 -35.06 -20.85
C GLY A 521 -3.12 -33.86 -20.14
N ALA A 522 -3.12 -33.82 -18.82
CA ALA A 522 -3.46 -32.61 -18.07
C ALA A 522 -2.33 -31.56 -18.14
N ILE A 523 -2.63 -30.31 -17.83
CA ILE A 523 -1.66 -29.22 -17.85
C ILE A 523 -0.62 -29.42 -16.73
N ARG A 524 0.66 -29.25 -17.06
CA ARG A 524 1.77 -29.39 -16.09
C ARG A 524 1.66 -28.35 -14.99
N LEU A 525 1.90 -28.78 -13.75
CA LEU A 525 1.83 -27.93 -12.57
C LEU A 525 2.94 -26.87 -12.52
N ARG A 526 4.11 -27.19 -13.00
CA ARG A 526 5.30 -26.31 -12.98
C ARG A 526 5.68 -25.91 -11.56
N GLY A 527 5.76 -24.60 -11.24
CA GLY A 527 6.09 -24.10 -9.93
C GLY A 527 4.99 -24.34 -8.88
N ALA A 528 3.76 -24.32 -9.26
CA ALA A 528 2.52 -24.72 -8.54
C ALA A 528 1.29 -24.24 -9.33
N ASP A 529 0.09 -24.50 -8.84
CA ASP A 529 -1.13 -23.76 -9.19
C ASP A 529 -1.49 -22.76 -8.06
N TRP A 530 -2.75 -22.43 -7.88
CA TRP A 530 -3.21 -21.54 -6.81
C TRP A 530 -2.81 -22.03 -5.40
N ASN A 531 -2.61 -23.32 -5.22
CA ASN A 531 -2.06 -23.89 -4.00
C ASN A 531 -0.53 -23.93 -4.07
N ASP A 532 0.11 -22.92 -3.55
CA ASP A 532 1.57 -22.74 -3.54
C ASP A 532 2.33 -23.91 -2.88
N ALA A 533 1.67 -24.69 -2.01
CA ALA A 533 2.28 -25.86 -1.37
C ALA A 533 2.55 -27.03 -2.32
N LEU A 534 2.08 -26.94 -3.58
CA LEU A 534 2.33 -27.95 -4.61
C LEU A 534 3.67 -27.76 -5.34
N ASP A 535 4.46 -26.80 -4.98
CA ASP A 535 5.77 -26.49 -5.60
C ASP A 535 6.77 -27.68 -5.57
N MET A 536 6.57 -28.62 -4.65
CA MET A 536 7.36 -29.84 -4.56
C MET A 536 7.10 -30.86 -5.69
N ALA A 537 6.07 -30.63 -6.50
CA ALA A 537 5.69 -31.53 -7.62
C ALA A 537 6.07 -30.96 -9.01
N ASP A 538 7.06 -30.11 -9.09
CA ASP A 538 7.47 -29.33 -10.27
C ASP A 538 7.79 -30.16 -11.52
N LYS A 539 8.32 -31.37 -11.34
CA LYS A 539 8.78 -32.23 -12.46
C LYS A 539 7.66 -32.97 -13.16
N ARG A 540 6.77 -33.61 -12.42
CA ARG A 540 5.73 -34.52 -12.96
C ARG A 540 4.32 -34.14 -12.53
N GLY A 541 4.15 -33.10 -11.71
CA GLY A 541 2.85 -32.64 -11.26
C GLY A 541 1.98 -32.15 -12.42
N GLU A 542 0.70 -32.47 -12.35
CA GLU A 542 -0.35 -32.03 -13.28
C GLU A 542 -1.53 -31.50 -12.46
N SER A 543 -2.19 -30.45 -12.93
CA SER A 543 -3.38 -29.92 -12.28
C SER A 543 -4.62 -30.25 -13.08
N VAL A 544 -5.43 -31.19 -12.58
CA VAL A 544 -6.73 -31.55 -13.19
C VAL A 544 -7.73 -30.40 -13.05
N ALA A 545 -7.74 -29.74 -11.89
CA ALA A 545 -8.64 -28.62 -11.63
C ALA A 545 -8.41 -27.47 -12.63
N PHE A 546 -7.16 -27.01 -12.77
CA PHE A 546 -6.85 -25.94 -13.72
C PHE A 546 -6.89 -26.39 -15.19
N THR A 547 -6.69 -27.67 -15.49
CA THR A 547 -6.96 -28.19 -16.85
C THR A 547 -8.43 -27.96 -17.22
N CYS A 548 -9.36 -28.30 -16.32
CA CYS A 548 -10.78 -28.01 -16.52
C CYS A 548 -11.06 -26.50 -16.63
N ALA A 549 -10.41 -25.70 -15.81
CA ALA A 549 -10.53 -24.25 -15.82
C ALA A 549 -10.07 -23.63 -17.15
N TYR A 550 -8.91 -24.04 -17.68
CA TYR A 550 -8.44 -23.60 -19.00
C TYR A 550 -9.32 -24.06 -20.16
N ILE A 551 -9.94 -25.24 -20.06
CA ILE A 551 -10.96 -25.66 -21.04
C ILE A 551 -12.14 -24.69 -21.02
N GLY A 552 -12.56 -24.25 -19.84
CA GLY A 552 -13.58 -23.21 -19.67
C GLY A 552 -13.14 -21.90 -20.36
N ASN A 553 -11.93 -21.42 -20.06
CA ASN A 553 -11.38 -20.22 -20.67
C ASN A 553 -11.35 -20.29 -22.21
N LEU A 554 -10.88 -21.40 -22.79
CA LEU A 554 -10.80 -21.54 -24.25
C LEU A 554 -12.19 -21.54 -24.91
N ARG A 555 -13.20 -22.13 -24.27
CA ARG A 555 -14.59 -22.06 -24.75
C ARG A 555 -15.14 -20.65 -24.69
N ASP A 556 -14.99 -20.01 -23.54
CA ASP A 556 -15.44 -18.63 -23.33
C ASP A 556 -14.70 -17.64 -24.24
N LEU A 557 -13.43 -17.92 -24.56
CA LEU A 557 -12.65 -17.12 -25.50
C LEU A 557 -13.19 -17.26 -26.93
N ALA A 558 -13.56 -18.49 -27.33
CA ALA A 558 -14.22 -18.72 -28.63
C ALA A 558 -15.56 -17.97 -28.72
N ASP A 559 -16.41 -18.04 -27.68
CA ASP A 559 -17.65 -17.29 -27.60
C ASP A 559 -17.40 -15.76 -27.64
N THR A 560 -16.34 -15.31 -26.97
CA THR A 560 -15.94 -13.90 -26.98
C THR A 560 -15.53 -13.43 -28.38
N LEU A 561 -14.80 -14.26 -29.13
CA LEU A 561 -14.44 -13.98 -30.52
C LEU A 561 -15.67 -13.88 -31.43
N GLU A 562 -16.68 -14.74 -31.25
CA GLU A 562 -17.94 -14.63 -31.98
C GLU A 562 -18.68 -13.32 -31.68
N VAL A 563 -18.72 -12.92 -30.40
CA VAL A 563 -19.32 -11.64 -29.99
C VAL A 563 -18.52 -10.46 -30.56
N TYR A 564 -17.19 -10.51 -30.50
CA TYR A 564 -16.31 -9.50 -31.09
C TYR A 564 -16.54 -9.34 -32.59
N LYS A 565 -16.51 -10.46 -33.35
CA LYS A 565 -16.80 -10.48 -34.77
C LYS A 565 -18.15 -9.81 -35.11
N ASN A 566 -19.20 -10.18 -34.39
CA ASN A 566 -20.56 -9.72 -34.67
C ASN A 566 -20.79 -8.25 -34.30
N ARG A 567 -20.19 -7.75 -33.20
CA ARG A 567 -20.41 -6.41 -32.68
C ARG A 567 -19.43 -5.37 -33.23
N CYS A 568 -18.16 -5.77 -33.40
CA CYS A 568 -17.15 -4.88 -33.96
C CYS A 568 -17.09 -4.94 -35.50
N HIS A 569 -17.84 -5.88 -36.14
CA HIS A 569 -17.81 -6.13 -37.58
C HIS A 569 -16.41 -6.47 -38.11
N GLU A 570 -15.58 -7.07 -37.26
CA GLU A 570 -14.25 -7.57 -37.62
C GLU A 570 -14.36 -9.03 -38.07
N ASN A 571 -13.70 -9.40 -39.16
CA ASN A 571 -13.73 -10.77 -39.71
C ASN A 571 -12.43 -11.52 -39.41
N ASP A 572 -11.40 -10.83 -39.02
CA ASP A 572 -10.09 -11.36 -38.67
C ASP A 572 -9.56 -10.70 -37.41
N ILE A 573 -8.58 -11.33 -36.81
CA ILE A 573 -7.80 -10.81 -35.67
C ILE A 573 -6.34 -10.67 -36.11
N VAL A 574 -5.69 -9.62 -35.63
CA VAL A 574 -4.26 -9.37 -35.87
C VAL A 574 -3.46 -10.04 -34.76
N MET A 575 -2.42 -10.78 -35.14
CA MET A 575 -1.49 -11.36 -34.18
C MET A 575 -0.08 -11.51 -34.75
N ALA A 576 0.90 -11.67 -33.87
CA ALA A 576 2.27 -11.92 -34.27
C ALA A 576 2.38 -13.19 -35.12
N LYS A 577 3.22 -13.14 -36.17
CA LYS A 577 3.44 -14.27 -37.08
C LYS A 577 3.91 -15.54 -36.38
N GLU A 578 4.72 -15.40 -35.35
CA GLU A 578 5.21 -16.53 -34.55
C GLU A 578 4.08 -17.37 -33.96
N MET A 579 2.93 -16.76 -33.65
CA MET A 579 1.77 -17.45 -33.11
C MET A 579 1.08 -18.40 -34.11
N GLU A 580 1.38 -18.29 -35.42
CA GLU A 580 0.92 -19.23 -36.42
C GLU A 580 1.25 -20.69 -36.04
N ILE A 581 2.40 -20.90 -35.37
CA ILE A 581 2.82 -22.21 -34.86
C ILE A 581 1.78 -22.80 -33.88
N LEU A 582 1.15 -21.95 -33.07
CA LEU A 582 0.18 -22.38 -32.05
C LEU A 582 -1.22 -22.68 -32.62
N ILE A 583 -1.60 -22.03 -33.74
CA ILE A 583 -2.97 -22.10 -34.30
C ILE A 583 -3.09 -23.01 -35.50
N SER A 584 -1.99 -23.27 -36.23
CA SER A 584 -1.98 -24.03 -37.49
C SER A 584 -1.87 -25.55 -37.29
N GLN A 585 -2.42 -26.10 -36.19
CA GLN A 585 -2.28 -27.50 -35.85
C GLN A 585 -3.52 -28.32 -36.26
N ASN A 586 -3.28 -29.58 -36.63
CA ASN A 586 -4.39 -30.52 -36.87
C ASN A 586 -5.05 -30.93 -35.57
N ALA A 587 -6.36 -30.93 -35.52
CA ALA A 587 -7.10 -31.37 -34.34
C ALA A 587 -6.75 -32.78 -33.87
N ALA A 588 -6.40 -33.72 -34.78
CA ALA A 588 -5.94 -35.06 -34.46
C ALA A 588 -4.62 -35.13 -33.67
N ASP A 589 -3.86 -34.03 -33.66
CA ASP A 589 -2.58 -33.97 -32.96
C ASP A 589 -2.73 -33.48 -31.51
N TYR A 590 -3.87 -32.93 -31.15
CA TYR A 590 -4.13 -32.39 -29.80
C TYR A 590 -4.19 -33.49 -28.72
N ASP A 591 -4.55 -34.74 -29.09
CA ASP A 591 -4.54 -35.85 -28.15
C ASP A 591 -3.14 -36.38 -27.82
N SER A 592 -2.15 -36.00 -28.60
CA SER A 592 -0.75 -36.41 -28.37
C SER A 592 0.00 -35.45 -27.49
N VAL A 593 0.29 -35.88 -26.27
CA VAL A 593 1.15 -35.09 -25.32
C VAL A 593 2.48 -34.70 -25.95
N GLN A 594 3.12 -35.65 -26.67
CA GLN A 594 4.41 -35.40 -27.33
C GLN A 594 4.30 -34.31 -28.40
N LYS A 595 3.24 -34.35 -29.22
CA LYS A 595 3.02 -33.33 -30.26
C LYS A 595 2.72 -31.98 -29.66
N ARG A 596 1.86 -31.89 -28.65
CA ARG A 596 1.58 -30.64 -27.94
C ARG A 596 2.86 -30.00 -27.40
N ASN A 597 3.65 -30.75 -26.64
CA ASN A 597 4.91 -30.24 -26.10
C ASN A 597 5.93 -29.88 -27.19
N ALA A 598 5.95 -30.56 -28.33
CA ALA A 598 6.80 -30.21 -29.47
C ALA A 598 6.43 -28.86 -30.08
N VAL A 599 5.14 -28.62 -30.32
CA VAL A 599 4.61 -27.33 -30.80
C VAL A 599 5.00 -26.20 -29.85
N LEU A 600 4.78 -26.38 -28.54
CA LEU A 600 5.16 -25.36 -27.56
C LEU A 600 6.66 -25.11 -27.54
N SER A 601 7.48 -26.15 -27.67
CA SER A 601 8.93 -26.03 -27.71
C SER A 601 9.42 -25.31 -28.97
N GLU A 602 8.77 -25.53 -30.12
CA GLU A 602 9.06 -24.85 -31.37
C GLU A 602 8.72 -23.36 -31.25
N TYR A 603 7.52 -23.04 -30.78
CA TYR A 603 7.10 -21.65 -30.53
C TYR A 603 8.05 -20.92 -29.59
N ALA A 604 8.37 -21.52 -28.45
CA ALA A 604 9.22 -20.88 -27.43
C ALA A 604 10.63 -20.54 -27.94
N LYS A 605 11.14 -21.30 -28.91
CA LYS A 605 12.46 -21.02 -29.54
C LYS A 605 12.43 -19.80 -30.45
N CYS A 606 11.27 -19.50 -31.06
CA CYS A 606 11.12 -18.31 -31.94
C CYS A 606 11.16 -17.00 -31.17
N CYS A 607 10.94 -17.02 -29.85
CA CYS A 607 10.87 -15.83 -28.99
C CYS A 607 12.01 -15.73 -27.94
N VAL A 608 13.14 -16.37 -28.19
CA VAL A 608 14.27 -16.35 -27.24
C VAL A 608 14.86 -14.96 -27.05
N HIS A 609 15.06 -14.19 -28.12
CA HIS A 609 15.61 -12.83 -28.06
C HIS A 609 14.66 -11.83 -28.69
N ASN A 610 14.83 -11.50 -29.94
CA ASN A 610 13.93 -10.63 -30.72
C ASN A 610 12.94 -11.48 -31.52
N ILE A 611 11.78 -10.92 -31.80
CA ILE A 611 10.78 -11.50 -32.70
C ILE A 611 10.78 -10.82 -34.05
N SER A 612 10.12 -11.39 -35.05
CA SER A 612 10.14 -10.81 -36.42
C SER A 612 9.50 -9.41 -36.50
N GLY A 613 8.48 -9.16 -35.71
CA GLY A 613 7.63 -7.98 -35.79
C GLY A 613 6.61 -8.08 -36.93
N GLU A 614 6.59 -9.19 -37.69
CA GLU A 614 5.57 -9.43 -38.70
C GLU A 614 4.24 -9.82 -38.03
N GLN A 615 3.15 -9.30 -38.56
CA GLN A 615 1.79 -9.62 -38.11
C GLN A 615 1.02 -10.39 -39.18
N ILE A 616 0.15 -11.27 -38.76
CA ILE A 616 -0.76 -12.03 -39.60
C ILE A 616 -2.21 -11.71 -39.25
N HIS A 617 -3.10 -11.89 -40.22
CA HIS A 617 -4.54 -11.80 -40.06
C HIS A 617 -5.14 -13.22 -40.09
N VAL A 618 -5.88 -13.60 -39.05
CA VAL A 618 -6.43 -14.94 -38.88
C VAL A 618 -7.92 -14.92 -38.72
#